data_b34f20c53295b0bfded28247bb80d713
#
_entry.id   b34f20c53295b0bfded28247bb80d713
#
_cell.length_a   1.000
_cell.length_b   1.000
_cell.length_c   1.000
_cell.angle_alpha   90.00
_cell.angle_beta   90.00
_cell.angle_gamma   90.00
#
_symmetry.space_group_name_H-M   'P 1'
#
loop_
_entity.id
_entity.type
_entity.pdbx_description
1 polymer ?
#
loop_
_entity_poly.entity_id
_entity_poly.type
_entity_poly.pdbx_seq_one_letter_code
_entity_poly.pdbx_strand_id
1 'polypeptide(L)'
;MKAFVASLVCSLTLLMATAGAQVPHVLGVWELDPAASSIPPGFPLASETRSYDLRSDGYMANLVVRKLANGRPDFIQIVSKSDGKDYPQYQSGPLAEFQVNSTQTPYTYSETIIDDSSVSIVAKFGGRVINKGVRSISADGKTMTIKVVQIGPNSQETPITLVFKRVSA
;
A
#
# COMPACT_ATOMS: atom_id res chain seq x y z
N MET A 1 38.24 58.27 22.61
CA MET A 1 37.99 56.81 22.73
C MET A 1 36.60 56.51 22.15
N LYS A 2 36.54 55.94 20.97
CA LYS A 2 35.29 55.56 20.30
C LYS A 2 35.19 54.04 20.36
N ALA A 3 34.20 53.51 21.08
CA ALA A 3 33.95 52.07 21.16
C ALA A 3 33.12 51.62 19.95
N PHE A 4 33.64 50.68 19.19
CA PHE A 4 32.93 49.97 18.13
C PHE A 4 32.20 48.78 18.74
N VAL A 5 30.87 48.77 18.65
CA VAL A 5 30.04 47.61 18.98
C VAL A 5 29.85 46.83 17.68
N ALA A 6 30.45 45.64 17.60
CA ALA A 6 30.23 44.71 16.52
C ALA A 6 29.00 43.87 16.81
N SER A 7 27.94 44.07 16.02
CA SER A 7 26.71 43.28 16.09
C SER A 7 26.90 41.98 15.28
N LEU A 8 26.95 40.85 15.97
CA LEU A 8 27.03 39.52 15.39
C LEU A 8 25.61 39.06 15.03
N VAL A 9 25.24 39.15 13.76
CA VAL A 9 23.97 38.59 13.26
C VAL A 9 24.18 37.12 13.02
N CYS A 10 23.65 36.29 13.91
CA CYS A 10 23.62 34.84 13.77
C CYS A 10 22.45 34.45 12.85
N SER A 11 22.73 34.21 11.59
CA SER A 11 21.74 33.71 10.62
C SER A 11 21.43 32.23 10.88
N LEU A 12 20.30 31.98 11.50
CA LEU A 12 19.78 30.63 11.71
C LEU A 12 19.15 30.17 10.40
N THR A 13 19.89 29.45 9.58
CA THR A 13 19.36 28.73 8.41
C THR A 13 18.54 27.54 8.89
N LEU A 14 17.20 27.67 8.88
CA LEU A 14 16.30 26.55 9.01
C LEU A 14 16.48 25.65 7.77
N LEU A 15 17.18 24.54 7.92
CA LEU A 15 17.05 23.42 6.99
C LEU A 15 15.64 22.85 7.13
N MET A 16 14.72 23.30 6.26
CA MET A 16 13.49 22.57 6.02
C MET A 16 13.88 21.26 5.34
N ALA A 17 13.91 20.18 6.11
CA ALA A 17 13.89 18.84 5.55
C ALA A 17 12.59 18.74 4.75
N THR A 18 12.68 18.89 3.43
CA THR A 18 11.60 18.46 2.53
C THR A 18 11.42 16.98 2.78
N ALA A 19 10.32 16.60 3.45
CA ALA A 19 9.86 15.24 3.47
C ALA A 19 9.73 14.84 2.00
N GLY A 20 10.73 14.14 1.49
CA GLY A 20 10.78 13.68 0.12
C GLY A 20 9.52 12.88 -0.14
N ALA A 21 8.70 13.35 -1.08
CA ALA A 21 7.58 12.58 -1.56
C ALA A 21 8.15 11.25 -2.00
N GLN A 22 7.85 10.21 -1.27
CA GLN A 22 8.27 8.89 -1.66
C GLN A 22 7.59 8.55 -2.96
N VAL A 23 8.38 8.48 -3.96
CA VAL A 23 7.94 7.97 -5.17
C VAL A 23 8.66 6.76 -5.52
N PRO A 24 8.38 6.07 -6.12
CA PRO A 24 7.43 5.32 -6.82
C PRO A 24 8.10 4.27 -7.59
N HIS A 25 9.03 3.56 -6.96
CA HIS A 25 9.43 2.26 -7.51
C HIS A 25 8.20 1.34 -7.71
N VAL A 26 7.07 1.66 -7.05
CA VAL A 26 5.84 0.89 -7.16
C VAL A 26 4.96 1.27 -8.35
N LEU A 27 5.13 2.48 -8.94
CA LEU A 27 4.27 2.93 -10.05
C LEU A 27 4.26 1.95 -11.23
N GLY A 28 3.14 1.88 -11.93
CA GLY A 28 2.94 1.02 -13.08
C GLY A 28 2.07 -0.20 -12.78
N VAL A 29 2.15 -1.20 -13.66
CA VAL A 29 1.31 -2.39 -13.62
C VAL A 29 2.15 -3.62 -13.28
N TRP A 30 1.58 -4.44 -12.41
CA TRP A 30 2.21 -5.62 -11.83
C TRP A 30 1.31 -6.83 -11.97
N GLU A 31 1.85 -7.94 -12.44
CA GLU A 31 1.15 -9.22 -12.53
C GLU A 31 1.70 -10.23 -11.54
N LEU A 32 0.79 -10.95 -10.87
CA LEU A 32 1.13 -12.02 -9.95
C LEU A 32 1.93 -13.11 -10.66
N ASP A 33 3.04 -13.51 -10.06
CA ASP A 33 3.78 -14.74 -10.41
C ASP A 33 3.39 -15.85 -9.41
N PRO A 34 2.43 -16.73 -9.76
CA PRO A 34 1.98 -17.77 -8.84
C PRO A 34 3.09 -18.77 -8.49
N ALA A 35 4.02 -19.01 -9.41
CA ALA A 35 5.13 -19.95 -9.19
C ALA A 35 6.15 -19.45 -8.16
N ALA A 36 6.33 -18.14 -8.06
CA ALA A 36 7.21 -17.49 -7.07
C ALA A 36 6.49 -17.15 -5.76
N SER A 37 5.16 -17.28 -5.72
CA SER A 37 4.33 -16.94 -4.57
C SER A 37 4.12 -18.11 -3.63
N SER A 38 3.91 -17.84 -2.35
CA SER A 38 3.48 -18.81 -1.35
C SER A 38 2.05 -18.48 -0.92
N ILE A 39 1.11 -19.17 -1.55
CA ILE A 39 -0.33 -18.98 -1.34
C ILE A 39 -0.85 -20.23 -0.62
N PRO A 40 -1.49 -20.07 0.56
CA PRO A 40 -2.00 -21.21 1.32
C PRO A 40 -3.02 -22.03 0.52
N PRO A 41 -3.07 -23.36 0.73
CA PRO A 41 -4.12 -24.21 0.14
C PRO A 41 -5.51 -23.67 0.50
N GLY A 42 -6.41 -23.62 -0.49
CA GLY A 42 -7.78 -23.11 -0.30
C GLY A 42 -7.92 -21.58 -0.35
N PHE A 43 -6.82 -20.83 -0.47
CA PHE A 43 -6.92 -19.40 -0.75
C PHE A 43 -7.47 -19.19 -2.17
N PRO A 44 -8.56 -18.42 -2.34
CA PRO A 44 -9.35 -18.45 -3.58
C PRO A 44 -8.77 -17.58 -4.70
N LEU A 45 -7.46 -17.44 -4.83
CA LEU A 45 -6.80 -16.56 -5.81
C LEU A 45 -6.23 -17.38 -6.98
N ALA A 46 -6.70 -17.11 -8.20
CA ALA A 46 -6.16 -17.69 -9.43
C ALA A 46 -5.18 -16.75 -10.15
N SER A 47 -5.50 -15.45 -10.21
CA SER A 47 -4.61 -14.42 -10.75
C SER A 47 -4.89 -13.06 -10.10
N GLU A 48 -3.89 -12.17 -10.14
CA GLU A 48 -4.03 -10.81 -9.62
C GLU A 48 -3.17 -9.86 -10.46
N THR A 49 -3.74 -8.73 -10.83
CA THR A 49 -3.04 -7.60 -11.43
C THR A 49 -3.22 -6.39 -10.53
N ARG A 50 -2.17 -5.60 -10.34
CA ARG A 50 -2.20 -4.36 -9.58
C ARG A 50 -1.70 -3.22 -10.43
N SER A 51 -2.38 -2.08 -10.39
CA SER A 51 -1.88 -0.82 -10.94
C SER A 51 -1.70 0.20 -9.82
N TYR A 52 -0.65 0.99 -9.92
CA TYR A 52 -0.32 2.07 -9.01
C TYR A 52 -0.05 3.33 -9.79
N ASP A 53 -0.83 4.38 -9.54
CA ASP A 53 -0.72 5.68 -10.17
C ASP A 53 -0.60 6.77 -9.11
N LEU A 54 0.39 7.67 -9.28
CA LEU A 54 0.54 8.84 -8.42
C LEU A 54 -0.28 10.01 -8.98
N ARG A 55 -1.24 10.47 -8.20
CA ARG A 55 -2.07 11.62 -8.53
C ARG A 55 -1.31 12.92 -8.26
N SER A 56 -1.72 14.00 -8.94
CA SER A 56 -1.14 15.34 -8.77
C SER A 56 -1.30 15.91 -7.36
N ASP A 57 -2.27 15.42 -6.58
CA ASP A 57 -2.52 15.80 -5.18
C ASP A 57 -1.66 14.98 -4.18
N GLY A 58 -0.76 14.13 -4.69
CA GLY A 58 0.15 13.31 -3.88
C GLY A 58 -0.49 12.05 -3.31
N TYR A 59 -1.72 11.70 -3.72
CA TYR A 59 -2.32 10.42 -3.39
C TYR A 59 -1.89 9.34 -4.38
N MET A 60 -1.66 8.13 -3.87
CA MET A 60 -1.47 6.93 -4.66
C MET A 60 -2.83 6.28 -4.91
N ALA A 61 -3.19 6.13 -6.19
CA ALA A 61 -4.33 5.31 -6.60
C ALA A 61 -3.84 3.88 -6.85
N ASN A 62 -4.42 2.91 -6.15
CA ASN A 62 -4.13 1.49 -6.30
C ASN A 62 -5.41 0.75 -6.70
N LEU A 63 -5.37 0.09 -7.84
CA LEU A 63 -6.41 -0.82 -8.29
C LEU A 63 -5.86 -2.24 -8.35
N VAL A 64 -6.53 -3.15 -7.66
CA VAL A 64 -6.25 -4.58 -7.67
C VAL A 64 -7.40 -5.29 -8.37
N VAL A 65 -7.09 -6.00 -9.44
CA VAL A 65 -8.04 -6.83 -10.18
C VAL A 65 -7.64 -8.29 -9.98
N ARG A 66 -8.57 -9.11 -9.53
CA ARG A 66 -8.35 -10.53 -9.24
C ARG A 66 -9.28 -11.40 -10.08
N LYS A 67 -8.80 -12.60 -10.35
CA LYS A 67 -9.64 -13.72 -10.73
C LYS A 67 -9.59 -14.74 -9.62
N LEU A 68 -10.74 -15.08 -9.07
CA LEU A 68 -10.83 -16.11 -8.03
C LEU A 68 -10.77 -17.50 -8.65
N ALA A 69 -10.46 -18.51 -7.84
CA ALA A 69 -10.36 -19.91 -8.31
C ALA A 69 -11.65 -20.44 -8.95
N ASN A 70 -12.82 -19.92 -8.57
CA ASN A 70 -14.11 -20.23 -9.19
C ASN A 70 -14.40 -19.43 -10.48
N GLY A 71 -13.41 -18.67 -11.00
CA GLY A 71 -13.52 -17.86 -12.21
C GLY A 71 -14.16 -16.48 -12.00
N ARG A 72 -14.71 -16.17 -10.82
CA ARG A 72 -15.36 -14.88 -10.56
C ARG A 72 -14.31 -13.75 -10.50
N PRO A 73 -14.56 -12.60 -11.15
CA PRO A 73 -13.73 -11.42 -10.97
C PRO A 73 -13.95 -10.81 -9.58
N ASP A 74 -12.92 -10.20 -9.05
CA ASP A 74 -12.91 -9.45 -7.81
C ASP A 74 -11.99 -8.24 -7.96
N PHE A 75 -12.26 -7.15 -7.26
CA PHE A 75 -11.40 -5.97 -7.30
C PHE A 75 -11.31 -5.28 -5.93
N ILE A 76 -10.21 -4.58 -5.73
CA ILE A 76 -10.00 -3.66 -4.61
C ILE A 76 -9.53 -2.33 -5.17
N GLN A 77 -10.08 -1.24 -4.67
CA GLN A 77 -9.67 0.12 -4.98
C GLN A 77 -9.30 0.85 -3.70
N ILE A 78 -8.13 1.49 -3.71
CA ILE A 78 -7.59 2.28 -2.60
C ILE A 78 -7.02 3.57 -3.17
N VAL A 79 -7.30 4.71 -2.52
CA VAL A 79 -6.64 5.97 -2.77
C VAL A 79 -6.09 6.46 -1.43
N SER A 80 -4.77 6.45 -1.27
CA SER A 80 -4.12 6.66 0.02
C SER A 80 -2.82 7.45 -0.10
N LYS A 81 -2.29 7.88 1.04
CA LYS A 81 -0.90 8.32 1.21
C LYS A 81 -0.18 7.36 2.14
N SER A 82 1.14 7.26 2.02
CA SER A 82 1.95 6.43 2.92
C SER A 82 2.30 7.20 4.22
N ASP A 83 1.29 7.79 4.87
CA ASP A 83 1.40 8.63 6.06
C ASP A 83 0.92 7.93 7.35
N GLY A 84 0.61 6.65 7.28
CA GLY A 84 0.15 5.82 8.40
C GLY A 84 -1.32 6.00 8.77
N LYS A 85 -2.07 6.87 8.09
CA LYS A 85 -3.50 7.05 8.35
C LYS A 85 -4.33 5.98 7.67
N ASP A 86 -5.51 5.72 8.22
CA ASP A 86 -6.48 4.82 7.61
C ASP A 86 -7.23 5.53 6.47
N TYR A 87 -7.24 4.91 5.30
CA TYR A 87 -7.96 5.34 4.12
C TYR A 87 -9.04 4.33 3.74
N PRO A 88 -10.17 4.75 3.18
CA PRO A 88 -11.21 3.83 2.72
C PRO A 88 -10.67 2.85 1.67
N GLN A 89 -11.00 1.57 1.83
CA GLN A 89 -10.74 0.54 0.83
C GLN A 89 -12.09 0.03 0.31
N TYR A 90 -12.30 0.13 -0.99
CA TYR A 90 -13.48 -0.38 -1.66
C TYR A 90 -13.15 -1.71 -2.34
N GLN A 91 -14.06 -2.66 -2.27
CA GLN A 91 -13.85 -3.97 -2.90
C GLN A 91 -15.17 -4.58 -3.37
N SER A 92 -15.11 -5.43 -4.39
CA SER A 92 -16.21 -6.29 -4.77
C SER A 92 -16.33 -7.48 -3.80
N GLY A 93 -17.40 -8.22 -3.89
CA GLY A 93 -17.63 -9.39 -3.06
C GLY A 93 -18.94 -9.34 -2.27
N PRO A 94 -19.11 -10.14 -1.22
CA PRO A 94 -20.38 -10.23 -0.49
C PRO A 94 -20.90 -8.91 0.11
N LEU A 95 -19.99 -7.96 0.33
CA LEU A 95 -20.33 -6.63 0.87
C LEU A 95 -20.41 -5.54 -0.21
N ALA A 96 -20.34 -5.89 -1.51
CA ALA A 96 -20.41 -4.92 -2.59
C ALA A 96 -21.72 -4.12 -2.57
N GLU A 97 -22.85 -4.74 -2.29
CA GLU A 97 -24.13 -4.05 -2.15
C GLU A 97 -24.08 -3.00 -1.04
N PHE A 98 -23.48 -3.34 0.08
CA PHE A 98 -23.29 -2.39 1.17
C PHE A 98 -22.44 -1.19 0.75
N GLN A 99 -21.38 -1.41 -0.03
CA GLN A 99 -20.50 -0.35 -0.51
C GLN A 99 -21.16 0.53 -1.58
N VAL A 100 -21.98 -0.04 -2.45
CA VAL A 100 -22.72 0.71 -3.49
C VAL A 100 -23.81 1.58 -2.87
N ASN A 101 -24.49 1.11 -1.85
CA ASN A 101 -25.59 1.81 -1.18
C ASN A 101 -25.15 2.69 -0.02
N SER A 102 -23.86 2.70 0.33
CA SER A 102 -23.28 3.49 1.42
C SER A 102 -22.07 4.27 0.93
N THR A 103 -21.95 5.52 1.35
CA THR A 103 -20.73 6.32 1.15
C THR A 103 -19.58 5.86 2.06
N GLN A 104 -19.82 4.91 2.96
CA GLN A 104 -18.84 4.38 3.90
C GLN A 104 -18.61 2.90 3.65
N THR A 105 -17.35 2.55 3.59
CA THR A 105 -16.90 1.15 3.58
C THR A 105 -16.41 0.75 4.98
N PRO A 106 -16.67 -0.49 5.45
CA PRO A 106 -16.09 -0.98 6.70
C PRO A 106 -14.61 -1.32 6.58
N TYR A 107 -14.07 -1.35 5.35
CA TYR A 107 -12.67 -1.64 5.10
C TYR A 107 -11.84 -0.38 5.10
N THR A 108 -10.70 -0.41 5.79
CA THR A 108 -9.68 0.62 5.71
C THR A 108 -8.31 0.01 5.42
N TYR A 109 -7.44 0.82 4.85
CA TYR A 109 -6.08 0.47 4.50
C TYR A 109 -5.14 1.61 4.90
N SER A 110 -4.00 1.28 5.44
CA SER A 110 -2.94 2.23 5.74
C SER A 110 -1.58 1.73 5.30
N GLU A 111 -0.73 2.68 4.92
CA GLU A 111 0.67 2.46 4.59
C GLU A 111 1.57 3.37 5.40
N THR A 112 2.71 2.85 5.83
CA THR A 112 3.78 3.63 6.48
C THR A 112 5.11 3.30 5.81
N ILE A 113 5.86 4.31 5.44
CA ILE A 113 7.19 4.16 4.83
C ILE A 113 8.13 3.49 5.83
N ILE A 114 8.83 2.45 5.40
CA ILE A 114 9.94 1.82 6.12
C ILE A 114 11.26 2.36 5.57
N ASP A 115 11.42 2.30 4.26
CA ASP A 115 12.59 2.78 3.51
C ASP A 115 12.19 3.13 2.05
N ASP A 116 13.16 3.45 1.21
CA ASP A 116 12.95 3.86 -0.19
C ASP A 116 12.29 2.78 -1.06
N SER A 117 12.36 1.53 -0.66
CA SER A 117 11.87 0.37 -1.42
C SER A 117 10.72 -0.37 -0.75
N SER A 118 10.39 -0.05 0.51
CA SER A 118 9.43 -0.81 1.29
C SER A 118 8.50 0.04 2.15
N VAL A 119 7.27 -0.48 2.31
CA VAL A 119 6.24 0.10 3.16
C VAL A 119 5.61 -0.98 4.04
N SER A 120 5.28 -0.63 5.27
CA SER A 120 4.38 -1.41 6.11
C SER A 120 2.95 -1.18 5.66
N ILE A 121 2.16 -2.23 5.59
CA ILE A 121 0.76 -2.19 5.18
C ILE A 121 -0.14 -2.82 6.23
N VAL A 122 -1.30 -2.21 6.47
CA VAL A 122 -2.32 -2.73 7.37
C VAL A 122 -3.69 -2.56 6.73
N ALA A 123 -4.46 -3.65 6.69
CA ALA A 123 -5.87 -3.60 6.32
C ALA A 123 -6.74 -3.95 7.51
N LYS A 124 -7.87 -3.24 7.65
CA LYS A 124 -8.81 -3.43 8.75
C LYS A 124 -10.23 -3.63 8.21
N PHE A 125 -11.06 -4.29 9.01
CA PHE A 125 -12.50 -4.41 8.83
C PHE A 125 -13.20 -4.01 10.13
N GLY A 126 -14.03 -2.98 10.07
CA GLY A 126 -14.69 -2.44 11.27
C GLY A 126 -13.69 -2.05 12.37
N GLY A 127 -12.53 -1.51 12.02
CA GLY A 127 -11.45 -1.13 12.93
C GLY A 127 -10.55 -2.29 13.38
N ARG A 128 -10.94 -3.56 13.14
CA ARG A 128 -10.11 -4.72 13.48
C ARG A 128 -9.12 -5.03 12.36
N VAL A 129 -7.84 -5.24 12.71
CA VAL A 129 -6.81 -5.66 11.75
C VAL A 129 -7.15 -7.04 11.19
N ILE A 130 -7.21 -7.14 9.86
CA ILE A 130 -7.43 -8.39 9.11
C ILE A 130 -6.22 -8.82 8.31
N ASN A 131 -5.36 -7.87 7.92
CA ASN A 131 -4.06 -8.12 7.28
C ASN A 131 -3.03 -7.12 7.79
N LYS A 132 -1.80 -7.58 7.99
CA LYS A 132 -0.65 -6.73 8.30
C LYS A 132 0.59 -7.30 7.61
N GLY A 133 1.49 -6.46 7.15
CA GLY A 133 2.73 -6.93 6.51
C GLY A 133 3.54 -5.85 5.83
N VAL A 134 4.31 -6.25 4.84
CA VAL A 134 5.24 -5.39 4.11
C VAL A 134 5.09 -5.60 2.62
N ARG A 135 5.07 -4.51 1.87
CA ARG A 135 5.28 -4.47 0.43
C ARG A 135 6.68 -3.94 0.17
N SER A 136 7.45 -4.64 -0.66
CA SER A 136 8.80 -4.24 -1.06
C SER A 136 9.00 -4.36 -2.58
N ILE A 137 9.87 -3.51 -3.12
CA ILE A 137 10.26 -3.51 -4.53
C ILE A 137 11.75 -3.88 -4.61
N SER A 138 12.11 -4.78 -5.53
CA SER A 138 13.50 -5.13 -5.78
C SER A 138 14.33 -3.94 -6.29
N ALA A 139 15.64 -3.95 -6.07
CA ALA A 139 16.54 -2.86 -6.45
C ALA A 139 16.52 -2.55 -7.97
N ASP A 140 16.26 -3.57 -8.81
CA ASP A 140 16.11 -3.39 -10.26
C ASP A 140 14.71 -2.91 -10.67
N GLY A 141 13.80 -2.72 -9.73
CA GLY A 141 12.43 -2.25 -9.96
C GLY A 141 11.52 -3.25 -10.68
N LYS A 142 11.93 -4.51 -10.88
CA LYS A 142 11.19 -5.48 -11.70
C LYS A 142 10.32 -6.44 -10.91
N THR A 143 10.58 -6.59 -9.61
CA THR A 143 9.85 -7.50 -8.73
C THR A 143 9.23 -6.76 -7.57
N MET A 144 7.95 -6.97 -7.33
CA MET A 144 7.26 -6.53 -6.11
C MET A 144 6.93 -7.75 -5.26
N THR A 145 7.25 -7.69 -3.97
CA THR A 145 6.90 -8.74 -3.01
C THR A 145 5.99 -8.18 -1.94
N ILE A 146 4.89 -8.85 -1.68
CA ILE A 146 3.95 -8.53 -0.60
C ILE A 146 3.94 -9.72 0.38
N LYS A 147 4.51 -9.52 1.56
CA LYS A 147 4.47 -10.49 2.66
C LYS A 147 3.48 -10.00 3.69
N VAL A 148 2.38 -10.72 3.85
CA VAL A 148 1.33 -10.37 4.80
C VAL A 148 0.97 -11.56 5.67
N VAL A 149 0.47 -11.24 6.86
CA VAL A 149 -0.22 -12.18 7.73
C VAL A 149 -1.69 -11.81 7.70
N GLN A 150 -2.52 -12.74 7.21
CA GLN A 150 -3.96 -12.65 7.30
C GLN A 150 -4.42 -13.10 8.69
N ILE A 151 -5.28 -12.30 9.32
CA ILE A 151 -5.80 -12.56 10.67
C ILE A 151 -7.28 -12.92 10.56
N GLY A 152 -7.58 -14.18 10.81
CA GLY A 152 -8.94 -14.71 10.80
C GLY A 152 -9.79 -14.24 11.98
N PRO A 153 -11.09 -14.62 12.01
CA PRO A 153 -12.03 -14.24 13.06
C PRO A 153 -11.58 -14.67 14.47
N ASN A 154 -10.93 -15.82 14.58
CA ASN A 154 -10.44 -16.39 15.84
C ASN A 154 -8.97 -16.03 16.13
N SER A 155 -8.49 -14.92 15.55
CA SER A 155 -7.06 -14.48 15.65
C SER A 155 -6.06 -15.50 15.07
N GLN A 156 -6.52 -16.47 14.29
CA GLN A 156 -5.63 -17.36 13.56
C GLN A 156 -4.84 -16.57 12.52
N GLU A 157 -3.53 -16.70 12.56
CA GLU A 157 -2.62 -16.05 11.62
C GLU A 157 -2.24 -16.99 10.49
N THR A 158 -2.37 -16.50 9.24
CA THR A 158 -2.01 -17.24 8.04
C THR A 158 -1.03 -16.40 7.22
N PRO A 159 0.24 -16.81 7.10
CA PRO A 159 1.22 -16.10 6.29
C PRO A 159 0.95 -16.30 4.80
N ILE A 160 1.07 -15.23 4.03
CA ILE A 160 0.90 -15.20 2.58
C ILE A 160 2.06 -14.40 1.99
N THR A 161 2.69 -14.94 0.95
CA THR A 161 3.67 -14.21 0.15
C THR A 161 3.21 -14.15 -1.28
N LEU A 162 3.00 -12.95 -1.80
CA LEU A 162 2.66 -12.70 -3.19
C LEU A 162 3.87 -12.04 -3.86
N VAL A 163 4.28 -12.59 -5.00
CA VAL A 163 5.36 -12.06 -5.83
C VAL A 163 4.76 -11.62 -7.16
N PHE A 164 5.12 -10.43 -7.60
CA PHE A 164 4.63 -9.84 -8.83
C PHE A 164 5.80 -9.45 -9.74
N LYS A 165 5.59 -9.55 -11.04
CA LYS A 165 6.47 -9.02 -12.08
C LYS A 165 5.88 -7.73 -12.64
N ARG A 166 6.74 -6.74 -12.89
CA ARG A 166 6.33 -5.51 -13.56
C ARG A 166 6.07 -5.78 -15.04
N VAL A 167 4.90 -5.37 -15.54
CA VAL A 167 4.53 -5.50 -16.96
C VAL A 167 4.49 -4.17 -17.69
N SER A 168 4.31 -3.06 -16.96
CA SER A 168 4.48 -1.70 -17.49
C SER A 168 4.90 -0.73 -16.39
N ALA A 169 5.59 0.32 -16.80
CA ALA A 169 5.97 1.45 -15.94
C ALA A 169 4.95 2.59 -16.06
#